data_f0b97ff2dd50640353e7ec1f4300fe6b
#
_entry.id   f0b97ff2dd50640353e7ec1f4300fe6b
#
_cell.length_a   1.000
_cell.length_b   1.000
_cell.length_c   1.000
_cell.angle_alpha   90.00
_cell.angle_beta   90.00
_cell.angle_gamma   90.00
#
_symmetry.space_group_name_H-M   'P 1'
#
loop_
_entity.id
_entity.type
_entity.pdbx_description
1 polymer ?
#
loop_
_entity_poly.entity_id
_entity_poly.type
_entity_poly.pdbx_seq_one_letter_code
_entity_poly.pdbx_strand_id
1 'polypeptide(L)'
;MNIIDDGKSEEVVEVDPPKPITPKSDNSTSQSNNPQESNKMRAQIARVTQRSKQEVPHYYLSTEINMDKALEIRSQINSKLENQNIKISINDLIIKAAVETLKKYPIFNSRYENNSVITNDEINISIAIALDDGLILPAIIGCNNKDIKDISNSTKDLVERTKNGKLTSAEYTKGTFSISNLGMFDVNNFLAIILPPQTSMLAVGSVKKTPVVGVDDSISVSNIMHASLSADHRVTDGAAGALFIAELKNNLENPVNLII
;
A
#
# COMPACT_ATOMS: atom_id res chain seq x y z
N MET A 1 12.32 -70.98 25.65
CA MET A 1 12.56 -70.57 27.03
C MET A 1 11.64 -69.42 27.32
N ASN A 2 10.63 -69.66 28.03
CA ASN A 2 9.46 -68.94 28.50
C ASN A 2 9.28 -67.45 28.14
N ILE A 3 8.23 -67.24 27.40
CA ILE A 3 7.50 -66.00 27.20
C ILE A 3 6.46 -65.90 28.30
N ILE A 4 6.45 -64.83 29.07
CA ILE A 4 5.39 -64.48 29.97
C ILE A 4 4.51 -63.46 29.31
N ASP A 5 3.28 -63.87 29.09
CA ASP A 5 2.16 -63.08 28.62
C ASP A 5 1.52 -62.38 29.83
N ASP A 6 1.49 -61.07 29.87
CA ASP A 6 0.72 -60.28 30.85
C ASP A 6 -0.36 -59.49 30.12
N GLY A 7 -1.50 -60.16 29.93
CA GLY A 7 -2.74 -59.55 29.50
C GLY A 7 -3.26 -58.54 30.53
N LYS A 8 -3.33 -57.29 30.13
CA LYS A 8 -4.24 -56.30 30.73
C LYS A 8 -5.24 -55.84 29.67
N SER A 9 -6.45 -56.35 29.84
CA SER A 9 -7.64 -55.88 29.16
C SER A 9 -7.92 -54.42 29.56
N GLU A 10 -7.82 -53.48 28.60
CA GLU A 10 -8.33 -52.13 28.76
C GLU A 10 -9.86 -52.13 28.68
N GLU A 11 -10.49 -51.70 29.73
CA GLU A 11 -11.91 -51.47 29.86
C GLU A 11 -12.32 -50.33 28.92
N VAL A 12 -13.11 -50.62 27.89
CA VAL A 12 -13.71 -49.61 26.97
C VAL A 12 -14.84 -48.93 27.75
N VAL A 13 -14.61 -47.71 28.18
CA VAL A 13 -15.65 -46.85 28.74
C VAL A 13 -16.51 -46.33 27.59
N GLU A 14 -17.71 -46.85 27.49
CA GLU A 14 -18.75 -46.39 26.56
C GLU A 14 -19.24 -45.00 27.00
N VAL A 15 -18.88 -43.95 26.24
CA VAL A 15 -19.31 -42.56 26.48
C VAL A 15 -20.60 -42.33 25.72
N ASP A 16 -21.71 -42.14 26.44
CA ASP A 16 -22.98 -41.74 25.84
C ASP A 16 -22.85 -40.48 24.96
N PRO A 17 -23.52 -40.43 23.79
CA PRO A 17 -23.50 -39.26 22.94
C PRO A 17 -24.24 -38.09 23.63
N PRO A 18 -23.74 -36.84 23.48
CA PRO A 18 -24.35 -35.68 24.13
C PRO A 18 -25.77 -35.44 23.57
N LYS A 19 -26.72 -35.27 24.49
CA LYS A 19 -28.11 -34.91 24.15
C LYS A 19 -28.17 -33.63 23.35
N PRO A 20 -29.07 -33.52 22.33
CA PRO A 20 -29.26 -32.30 21.57
C PRO A 20 -29.68 -31.16 22.47
N ILE A 21 -28.94 -30.08 22.44
CA ILE A 21 -29.29 -28.83 23.10
C ILE A 21 -30.37 -28.16 22.24
N THR A 22 -31.62 -28.20 22.70
CA THR A 22 -32.68 -27.37 22.12
C THR A 22 -32.42 -25.92 22.47
N PRO A 23 -32.35 -25.02 21.49
CA PRO A 23 -32.21 -23.58 21.77
C PRO A 23 -33.46 -23.10 22.48
N LYS A 24 -33.30 -22.52 23.68
CA LYS A 24 -34.36 -21.73 24.30
C LYS A 24 -34.65 -20.54 23.40
N SER A 25 -35.91 -20.36 23.01
CA SER A 25 -36.37 -19.18 22.32
C SER A 25 -36.35 -17.99 23.28
N ASP A 26 -35.24 -17.25 23.28
CA ASP A 26 -35.24 -15.89 23.80
C ASP A 26 -35.82 -14.98 22.71
N ASN A 27 -36.96 -14.43 23.01
CA ASN A 27 -37.57 -13.30 22.32
C ASN A 27 -36.63 -12.09 22.47
N SER A 28 -35.62 -12.00 21.62
CA SER A 28 -34.83 -10.78 21.42
C SER A 28 -35.27 -10.14 20.10
N THR A 29 -35.96 -9.02 20.26
CA THR A 29 -36.13 -7.93 19.28
C THR A 29 -35.51 -8.18 17.92
N SER A 30 -36.34 -8.40 16.93
CA SER A 30 -35.99 -8.36 15.52
C SER A 30 -35.25 -7.05 15.20
N GLN A 31 -33.93 -7.08 15.17
CA GLN A 31 -33.19 -6.07 14.43
C GLN A 31 -33.66 -6.18 12.98
N SER A 32 -34.32 -5.15 12.52
CA SER A 32 -34.72 -5.03 11.11
C SER A 32 -33.48 -5.14 10.24
N ASN A 33 -33.35 -6.21 9.48
CA ASN A 33 -32.36 -6.36 8.39
C ASN A 33 -32.75 -5.42 7.22
N ASN A 34 -32.99 -4.14 7.50
CA ASN A 34 -33.07 -3.15 6.44
C ASN A 34 -31.67 -2.95 5.88
N PRO A 35 -31.46 -3.13 4.58
CA PRO A 35 -30.19 -2.82 3.95
C PRO A 35 -29.83 -1.37 4.29
N GLN A 36 -28.72 -1.17 4.98
CA GLN A 36 -28.23 0.17 5.25
C GLN A 36 -27.80 0.76 3.91
N GLU A 37 -28.49 1.81 3.45
CA GLU A 37 -28.06 2.51 2.24
C GLU A 37 -26.61 2.96 2.42
N SER A 38 -25.74 2.54 1.49
CA SER A 38 -24.35 2.99 1.50
C SER A 38 -24.34 4.49 1.24
N ASN A 39 -23.53 5.24 2.01
CA ASN A 39 -23.36 6.66 1.73
C ASN A 39 -22.83 6.85 0.29
N LYS A 40 -23.02 8.05 -0.29
CA LYS A 40 -22.65 8.34 -1.69
C LYS A 40 -21.19 8.04 -2.00
N MET A 41 -20.28 8.27 -1.04
CA MET A 41 -18.86 7.99 -1.16
C MET A 41 -18.60 6.47 -1.24
N ARG A 42 -19.21 5.67 -0.37
CA ARG A 42 -19.09 4.21 -0.37
C ARG A 42 -19.59 3.60 -1.69
N ALA A 43 -20.74 4.10 -2.19
CA ALA A 43 -21.28 3.67 -3.47
C ALA A 43 -20.34 4.01 -4.65
N GLN A 44 -19.69 5.17 -4.61
CA GLN A 44 -18.70 5.56 -5.62
C GLN A 44 -17.45 4.67 -5.56
N ILE A 45 -16.92 4.40 -4.36
CA ILE A 45 -15.79 3.49 -4.16
C ILE A 45 -16.12 2.11 -4.71
N ALA A 46 -17.30 1.55 -4.35
CA ALA A 46 -17.74 0.24 -4.84
C ALA A 46 -17.77 0.17 -6.37
N ARG A 47 -18.34 1.19 -7.02
CA ARG A 47 -18.41 1.27 -8.50
C ARG A 47 -17.02 1.30 -9.13
N VAL A 48 -16.12 2.15 -8.62
CA VAL A 48 -14.77 2.31 -9.18
C VAL A 48 -13.92 1.06 -8.98
N THR A 49 -13.95 0.47 -7.77
CA THR A 49 -13.15 -0.73 -7.47
C THR A 49 -13.68 -1.96 -8.20
N GLN A 50 -15.00 -2.13 -8.31
CA GLN A 50 -15.60 -3.21 -9.09
C GLN A 50 -15.21 -3.09 -10.57
N ARG A 51 -15.38 -1.90 -11.16
CA ARG A 51 -15.00 -1.63 -12.54
C ARG A 51 -13.52 -1.92 -12.78
N SER A 52 -12.65 -1.44 -11.90
CA SER A 52 -11.21 -1.69 -12.00
C SER A 52 -10.88 -3.18 -12.04
N LYS A 53 -11.47 -3.97 -11.12
CA LYS A 53 -11.21 -5.42 -11.07
C LYS A 53 -11.80 -6.20 -12.24
N GLN A 54 -12.85 -5.70 -12.88
CA GLN A 54 -13.48 -6.33 -14.05
C GLN A 54 -12.78 -5.98 -15.36
N GLU A 55 -12.32 -4.73 -15.52
CA GLU A 55 -11.79 -4.22 -16.79
C GLU A 55 -10.27 -4.26 -16.88
N VAL A 56 -9.55 -4.21 -15.75
CA VAL A 56 -8.09 -4.11 -15.71
C VAL A 56 -7.49 -5.47 -15.31
N PRO A 57 -6.75 -6.14 -16.19
CA PRO A 57 -6.02 -7.36 -15.87
C PRO A 57 -4.79 -7.03 -14.99
N HIS A 58 -5.00 -7.01 -13.68
CA HIS A 58 -3.93 -6.71 -12.72
C HIS A 58 -2.90 -7.83 -12.67
N TYR A 59 -1.61 -7.45 -12.66
CA TYR A 59 -0.54 -8.29 -12.15
C TYR A 59 0.14 -7.61 -10.95
N TYR A 60 0.84 -8.37 -10.14
CA TYR A 60 1.38 -7.93 -8.87
C TYR A 60 2.81 -8.38 -8.69
N LEU A 61 3.64 -7.49 -8.19
CA LEU A 61 5.02 -7.77 -7.80
C LEU A 61 5.28 -7.17 -6.42
N SER A 62 6.01 -7.88 -5.57
CA SER A 62 6.38 -7.42 -4.23
C SER A 62 7.88 -7.53 -4.02
N THR A 63 8.43 -6.61 -3.24
CA THR A 63 9.82 -6.62 -2.83
C THR A 63 9.97 -6.17 -1.38
N GLU A 64 11.05 -6.60 -0.74
CA GLU A 64 11.53 -6.09 0.53
C GLU A 64 12.54 -4.99 0.28
N ILE A 65 12.47 -3.92 1.06
CA ILE A 65 13.33 -2.74 0.97
C ILE A 65 13.96 -2.49 2.33
N ASN A 66 15.28 -2.41 2.38
CA ASN A 66 15.99 -2.00 3.59
C ASN A 66 15.93 -0.47 3.72
N MET A 67 15.27 -0.01 4.77
CA MET A 67 15.01 1.41 5.02
C MET A 67 16.06 2.08 5.91
N ASP A 68 17.11 1.38 6.36
CA ASP A 68 18.07 1.91 7.34
C ASP A 68 18.70 3.22 6.87
N LYS A 69 19.24 3.25 5.63
CA LYS A 69 19.84 4.46 5.06
C LYS A 69 18.83 5.57 4.81
N ALA A 70 17.60 5.20 4.38
CA ALA A 70 16.53 6.18 4.17
C ALA A 70 16.12 6.85 5.50
N LEU A 71 16.03 6.09 6.59
CA LEU A 71 15.73 6.61 7.92
C LEU A 71 16.86 7.49 8.45
N GLU A 72 18.11 7.10 8.23
CA GLU A 72 19.30 7.88 8.61
C GLU A 72 19.33 9.23 7.89
N ILE A 73 19.23 9.24 6.56
CA ILE A 73 19.21 10.47 5.75
C ILE A 73 18.03 11.36 6.14
N ARG A 74 16.84 10.77 6.35
CA ARG A 74 15.69 11.53 6.82
C ARG A 74 15.96 12.22 8.16
N SER A 75 16.61 11.53 9.09
CA SER A 75 16.99 12.12 10.39
C SER A 75 17.94 13.31 10.22
N GLN A 76 18.96 13.14 9.37
CA GLN A 76 19.94 14.20 9.09
C GLN A 76 19.29 15.42 8.41
N ILE A 77 18.39 15.21 7.44
CA ILE A 77 17.65 16.29 6.78
C ILE A 77 16.77 17.03 7.81
N ASN A 78 16.01 16.30 8.61
CA ASN A 78 15.12 16.88 9.60
C ASN A 78 15.86 17.71 10.65
N SER A 79 17.04 17.27 11.09
CA SER A 79 17.89 18.07 11.97
C SER A 79 18.33 19.40 11.33
N LYS A 80 18.65 19.39 10.03
CA LYS A 80 19.02 20.61 9.30
C LYS A 80 17.82 21.54 9.03
N LEU A 81 16.61 20.99 8.94
CA LEU A 81 15.38 21.73 8.65
C LEU A 81 14.60 22.17 9.90
N GLU A 82 15.08 21.87 11.09
CA GLU A 82 14.39 22.15 12.35
C GLU A 82 13.96 23.63 12.47
N ASN A 83 14.84 24.55 12.07
CA ASN A 83 14.57 26.00 12.09
C ASN A 83 13.62 26.48 10.97
N GLN A 84 13.28 25.61 9.99
CA GLN A 84 12.41 25.96 8.87
C GLN A 84 10.98 25.44 9.04
N ASN A 85 10.68 24.79 10.15
CA ASN A 85 9.38 24.17 10.45
C ASN A 85 8.93 23.14 9.37
N ILE A 86 9.90 22.55 8.65
CA ILE A 86 9.70 21.49 7.65
C ILE A 86 10.15 20.17 8.26
N LYS A 87 9.31 19.15 8.16
CA LYS A 87 9.62 17.80 8.66
C LYS A 87 9.30 16.76 7.59
N ILE A 88 10.36 16.19 7.04
CA ILE A 88 10.25 15.12 6.03
C ILE A 88 9.75 13.83 6.69
N SER A 89 8.68 13.27 6.15
CA SER A 89 8.13 11.98 6.55
C SER A 89 8.75 10.83 5.75
N ILE A 90 8.55 9.58 6.20
CA ILE A 90 8.91 8.39 5.41
C ILE A 90 8.11 8.37 4.10
N ASN A 91 6.83 8.79 4.17
CA ASN A 91 5.98 8.84 2.98
C ASN A 91 6.50 9.81 1.91
N ASP A 92 7.06 10.95 2.32
CA ASP A 92 7.65 11.93 1.38
C ASP A 92 8.86 11.32 0.64
N LEU A 93 9.71 10.53 1.33
CA LEU A 93 10.80 9.79 0.69
C LEU A 93 10.29 8.75 -0.31
N ILE A 94 9.22 8.02 0.05
CA ILE A 94 8.58 7.04 -0.84
C ILE A 94 8.01 7.73 -2.08
N ILE A 95 7.31 8.85 -1.90
CA ILE A 95 6.78 9.66 -3.01
C ILE A 95 7.92 10.13 -3.92
N LYS A 96 8.99 10.68 -3.36
CA LYS A 96 10.15 11.14 -4.14
C LYS A 96 10.82 9.99 -4.89
N ALA A 97 11.01 8.84 -4.25
CA ALA A 97 11.56 7.64 -4.90
C ALA A 97 10.67 7.15 -6.04
N ALA A 98 9.34 7.15 -5.85
CA ALA A 98 8.40 6.81 -6.91
C ALA A 98 8.48 7.78 -8.08
N VAL A 99 8.58 9.08 -7.82
CA VAL A 99 8.74 10.12 -8.87
C VAL A 99 10.01 9.87 -9.69
N GLU A 100 11.16 9.66 -9.04
CA GLU A 100 12.42 9.39 -9.75
C GLU A 100 12.36 8.07 -10.53
N THR A 101 11.69 7.06 -9.99
CA THR A 101 11.45 5.79 -10.68
C THR A 101 10.55 5.98 -11.92
N LEU A 102 9.47 6.78 -11.82
CA LEU A 102 8.57 7.08 -12.92
C LEU A 102 9.24 7.90 -14.04
N LYS A 103 10.18 8.78 -13.72
CA LYS A 103 11.01 9.48 -14.71
C LYS A 103 11.82 8.49 -15.57
N LYS A 104 12.36 7.44 -14.93
CA LYS A 104 13.16 6.41 -15.61
C LYS A 104 12.29 5.39 -16.35
N TYR A 105 11.11 5.10 -15.84
CA TYR A 105 10.15 4.14 -16.42
C TYR A 105 8.79 4.79 -16.70
N PRO A 106 8.71 5.73 -17.66
CA PRO A 106 7.51 6.55 -17.88
C PRO A 106 6.28 5.74 -18.31
N ILE A 107 6.45 4.51 -18.77
CA ILE A 107 5.34 3.62 -19.14
C ILE A 107 4.41 3.35 -17.93
N PHE A 108 4.91 3.38 -16.68
CA PHE A 108 4.10 3.25 -15.47
C PHE A 108 3.35 4.53 -15.09
N ASN A 109 3.67 5.65 -15.78
CA ASN A 109 2.94 6.93 -15.70
C ASN A 109 1.98 7.10 -16.87
N SER A 110 1.30 6.04 -17.29
CA SER A 110 0.46 6.00 -18.48
C SER A 110 -1.01 5.73 -18.14
N ARG A 111 -1.88 5.92 -19.14
CA ARG A 111 -3.26 5.45 -19.15
C ARG A 111 -3.52 4.57 -20.36
N TYR A 112 -4.44 3.62 -20.21
CA TYR A 112 -4.92 2.79 -21.29
C TYR A 112 -6.28 3.28 -21.76
N GLU A 113 -6.36 3.77 -22.99
CA GLU A 113 -7.55 4.38 -23.54
C GLU A 113 -7.68 4.04 -25.04
N ASN A 114 -8.87 3.63 -25.50
CA ASN A 114 -9.16 3.30 -26.90
C ASN A 114 -8.14 2.33 -27.52
N ASN A 115 -7.80 1.24 -26.80
CA ASN A 115 -6.79 0.24 -27.20
C ASN A 115 -5.38 0.83 -27.43
N SER A 116 -5.08 1.96 -26.81
CA SER A 116 -3.79 2.62 -26.92
C SER A 116 -3.22 2.94 -25.54
N VAL A 117 -1.91 2.89 -25.43
CA VAL A 117 -1.17 3.32 -24.24
C VAL A 117 -0.76 4.78 -24.46
N ILE A 118 -1.14 5.64 -23.54
CA ILE A 118 -0.83 7.07 -23.59
C ILE A 118 -0.03 7.43 -22.34
N THR A 119 1.24 7.76 -22.51
CA THR A 119 2.11 8.22 -21.41
C THR A 119 1.77 9.67 -21.06
N ASN A 120 1.70 9.97 -19.76
CA ASN A 120 1.45 11.32 -19.29
C ASN A 120 2.79 12.09 -19.16
N ASP A 121 2.81 13.36 -19.57
CA ASP A 121 3.99 14.21 -19.47
C ASP A 121 4.27 14.66 -18.03
N GLU A 122 3.20 14.92 -17.28
CA GLU A 122 3.28 15.26 -15.85
C GLU A 122 3.23 14.01 -14.97
N ILE A 123 3.99 14.03 -13.87
CA ILE A 123 3.89 13.04 -12.81
C ILE A 123 3.07 13.65 -11.68
N ASN A 124 1.85 13.14 -11.49
CA ASN A 124 0.92 13.57 -10.46
C ASN A 124 0.64 12.39 -9.52
N ILE A 125 1.19 12.44 -8.32
CA ILE A 125 1.10 11.33 -7.37
C ILE A 125 -0.15 11.46 -6.51
N SER A 126 -1.09 10.54 -6.68
CA SER A 126 -2.24 10.41 -5.78
C SER A 126 -1.85 9.68 -4.51
N ILE A 127 -2.25 10.21 -3.36
CA ILE A 127 -2.03 9.58 -2.05
C ILE A 127 -3.37 9.19 -1.42
N ALA A 128 -3.43 7.97 -0.89
CA ALA A 128 -4.63 7.48 -0.19
C ALA A 128 -4.77 8.16 1.17
N ILE A 129 -5.86 8.92 1.35
CA ILE A 129 -6.17 9.63 2.60
C ILE A 129 -7.50 9.09 3.13
N ALA A 130 -7.44 8.51 4.33
CA ALA A 130 -8.63 8.03 5.02
C ALA A 130 -9.43 9.21 5.59
N LEU A 131 -10.75 9.16 5.44
CA LEU A 131 -11.72 10.04 6.05
C LEU A 131 -12.70 9.20 6.87
N ASP A 132 -13.47 9.82 7.75
CA ASP A 132 -14.46 9.12 8.60
C ASP A 132 -15.49 8.32 7.75
N ASP A 133 -15.89 8.88 6.60
CA ASP A 133 -16.88 8.30 5.70
C ASP A 133 -16.28 7.41 4.58
N GLY A 134 -14.94 7.27 4.49
CA GLY A 134 -14.31 6.48 3.44
C GLY A 134 -12.88 6.86 3.11
N LEU A 135 -12.53 6.77 1.83
CA LEU A 135 -11.18 6.99 1.31
C LEU A 135 -11.22 7.85 0.05
N ILE A 136 -10.33 8.81 -0.06
CA ILE A 136 -10.10 9.55 -1.30
C ILE A 136 -8.62 9.52 -1.69
N LEU A 137 -8.33 9.72 -2.98
CA LEU A 137 -6.98 9.69 -3.53
C LEU A 137 -6.67 11.01 -4.27
N PRO A 138 -6.50 12.13 -3.55
CA PRO A 138 -6.11 13.37 -4.18
C PRO A 138 -4.65 13.34 -4.63
N ALA A 139 -4.33 14.09 -5.69
CA ALA A 139 -3.02 14.10 -6.32
C ALA A 139 -2.19 15.35 -5.95
N ILE A 140 -0.93 15.13 -5.67
CA ILE A 140 0.10 16.16 -5.68
C ILE A 140 0.45 16.41 -7.15
N ILE A 141 0.22 17.61 -7.62
CA ILE A 141 0.39 17.98 -9.04
C ILE A 141 1.84 18.40 -9.33
N GLY A 142 2.36 17.97 -10.49
CA GLY A 142 3.66 18.38 -11.00
C GLY A 142 4.85 17.89 -10.18
N CYS A 143 4.80 16.66 -9.68
CA CYS A 143 5.84 16.08 -8.84
C CYS A 143 7.19 15.94 -9.53
N ASN A 144 7.23 15.87 -10.86
CA ASN A 144 8.47 15.78 -11.64
C ASN A 144 9.43 16.98 -11.43
N ASN A 145 8.91 18.14 -11.02
CA ASN A 145 9.69 19.38 -10.79
C ASN A 145 9.85 19.73 -9.30
N LYS A 146 9.45 18.83 -8.39
CA LYS A 146 9.47 19.10 -6.95
C LYS A 146 10.66 18.42 -6.28
N ASP A 147 11.38 19.18 -5.47
CA ASP A 147 12.35 18.62 -4.53
C ASP A 147 11.64 17.95 -3.33
N ILE A 148 12.42 17.36 -2.43
CA ILE A 148 11.87 16.64 -1.26
C ILE A 148 11.14 17.58 -0.29
N LYS A 149 11.54 18.85 -0.18
CA LYS A 149 10.88 19.85 0.67
C LYS A 149 9.54 20.26 0.07
N ASP A 150 9.51 20.46 -1.25
CA ASP A 150 8.29 20.80 -1.99
C ASP A 150 7.26 19.66 -1.90
N ILE A 151 7.71 18.41 -2.02
CA ILE A 151 6.86 17.23 -1.83
C ILE A 151 6.30 17.22 -0.41
N SER A 152 7.14 17.40 0.61
CA SER A 152 6.70 17.39 2.00
C SER A 152 5.66 18.48 2.29
N ASN A 153 5.92 19.72 1.83
CA ASN A 153 4.98 20.83 1.97
C ASN A 153 3.67 20.56 1.21
N SER A 154 3.77 20.07 -0.04
CA SER A 154 2.59 19.75 -0.85
C SER A 154 1.76 18.62 -0.22
N THR A 155 2.41 17.58 0.33
CA THR A 155 1.74 16.48 1.03
C THR A 155 0.97 16.99 2.25
N LYS A 156 1.61 17.84 3.06
CA LYS A 156 1.03 18.41 4.28
C LYS A 156 -0.20 19.27 3.98
N ASP A 157 -0.06 20.19 3.03
CA ASP A 157 -1.14 21.05 2.56
C ASP A 157 -2.30 20.24 1.97
N LEU A 158 -2.00 19.26 1.12
CA LEU A 158 -3.00 18.39 0.50
C LEU A 158 -3.79 17.61 1.55
N VAL A 159 -3.13 17.03 2.56
CA VAL A 159 -3.79 16.30 3.66
C VAL A 159 -4.69 17.22 4.47
N GLU A 160 -4.23 18.41 4.81
CA GLU A 160 -5.00 19.40 5.57
C GLU A 160 -6.25 19.85 4.78
N ARG A 161 -6.08 20.23 3.51
CA ARG A 161 -7.19 20.66 2.67
C ARG A 161 -8.17 19.53 2.36
N THR A 162 -7.68 18.29 2.27
CA THR A 162 -8.52 17.10 2.12
C THR A 162 -9.49 16.96 3.29
N LYS A 163 -8.99 17.03 4.52
CA LYS A 163 -9.82 16.93 5.74
C LYS A 163 -10.84 18.06 5.86
N ASN A 164 -10.52 19.21 5.30
CA ASN A 164 -11.37 20.40 5.31
C ASN A 164 -12.30 20.50 4.08
N GLY A 165 -12.31 19.50 3.19
CA GLY A 165 -13.13 19.50 1.97
C GLY A 165 -12.75 20.60 0.95
N LYS A 166 -11.49 21.06 0.95
CA LYS A 166 -11.00 22.20 0.14
C LYS A 166 -10.06 21.77 -0.99
N LEU A 167 -10.32 20.64 -1.60
CA LEU A 167 -9.54 20.16 -2.75
C LEU A 167 -9.98 20.86 -4.04
N THR A 168 -9.01 21.07 -4.94
CA THR A 168 -9.28 21.58 -6.29
C THR A 168 -9.71 20.44 -7.22
N SER A 169 -10.41 20.77 -8.32
CA SER A 169 -10.79 19.79 -9.33
C SER A 169 -9.59 19.03 -9.91
N ALA A 170 -8.45 19.71 -10.10
CA ALA A 170 -7.23 19.10 -10.61
C ALA A 170 -6.71 18.01 -9.67
N GLU A 171 -6.71 18.25 -8.37
CA GLU A 171 -6.26 17.27 -7.36
C GLU A 171 -7.16 16.02 -7.30
N TYR A 172 -8.44 16.14 -7.61
CA TYR A 172 -9.34 15.00 -7.74
C TYR A 172 -9.16 14.19 -9.02
N THR A 173 -8.77 14.83 -10.13
CA THR A 173 -8.94 14.22 -11.47
C THR A 173 -7.65 13.98 -12.22
N LYS A 174 -6.54 14.64 -11.85
CA LYS A 174 -5.29 14.62 -12.63
C LYS A 174 -4.22 13.66 -12.07
N GLY A 175 -4.53 12.81 -11.12
CA GLY A 175 -3.60 11.79 -10.63
C GLY A 175 -3.19 10.82 -11.74
N THR A 176 -1.89 10.56 -11.88
CA THR A 176 -1.33 9.67 -12.92
C THR A 176 -0.74 8.38 -12.37
N PHE A 177 -0.37 8.37 -11.10
CA PHE A 177 0.12 7.21 -10.35
C PHE A 177 -0.35 7.33 -8.89
N SER A 178 -0.68 6.21 -8.26
CA SER A 178 -1.18 6.21 -6.89
C SER A 178 -0.26 5.50 -5.91
N ILE A 179 -0.19 6.01 -4.70
CA ILE A 179 0.49 5.38 -3.56
C ILE A 179 -0.52 5.18 -2.43
N SER A 180 -0.65 3.93 -1.99
CA SER A 180 -1.43 3.56 -0.81
C SER A 180 -0.48 3.11 0.29
N ASN A 181 -0.50 3.79 1.44
CA ASN A 181 0.36 3.49 2.57
C ASN A 181 -0.47 3.05 3.78
N LEU A 182 -0.33 1.79 4.19
CA LEU A 182 -0.95 1.20 5.37
C LEU A 182 0.05 0.95 6.51
N GLY A 183 1.25 1.52 6.42
CA GLY A 183 2.30 1.35 7.42
C GLY A 183 1.91 1.79 8.83
N MET A 184 1.04 2.79 8.95
CA MET A 184 0.52 3.27 10.25
C MET A 184 -0.45 2.27 10.93
N PHE A 185 -0.97 1.29 10.17
CA PHE A 185 -1.92 0.29 10.67
C PHE A 185 -1.27 -1.07 10.93
N ASP A 186 0.06 -1.12 11.01
CA ASP A 186 0.84 -2.34 11.25
C ASP A 186 0.65 -3.44 10.18
N VAL A 187 0.25 -3.07 8.97
CA VAL A 187 0.11 -3.97 7.82
C VAL A 187 1.49 -4.23 7.21
N ASN A 188 1.90 -5.49 7.11
CA ASN A 188 3.20 -5.84 6.54
C ASN A 188 3.23 -5.68 5.04
N ASN A 189 2.25 -6.25 4.35
CA ASN A 189 2.15 -6.26 2.89
C ASN A 189 0.68 -6.35 2.46
N PHE A 190 0.33 -5.72 1.35
CA PHE A 190 -0.99 -5.81 0.73
C PHE A 190 -0.90 -5.48 -0.76
N LEU A 191 -1.94 -5.84 -1.50
CA LEU A 191 -2.07 -5.56 -2.92
C LEU A 191 -3.18 -4.54 -3.13
N ALA A 192 -2.86 -3.42 -3.76
CA ALA A 192 -3.83 -2.35 -4.01
C ALA A 192 -4.61 -2.59 -5.32
N ILE A 193 -5.82 -2.05 -5.39
CA ILE A 193 -6.62 -2.03 -6.61
C ILE A 193 -6.27 -0.77 -7.40
N ILE A 194 -5.92 -0.92 -8.66
CA ILE A 194 -5.59 0.21 -9.55
C ILE A 194 -6.80 1.15 -9.65
N LEU A 195 -6.54 2.45 -9.65
CA LEU A 195 -7.56 3.49 -9.84
C LEU A 195 -7.58 3.95 -11.31
N PRO A 196 -8.48 3.45 -12.17
CA PRO A 196 -8.57 3.91 -13.54
C PRO A 196 -8.85 5.41 -13.63
N PRO A 197 -8.26 6.14 -14.59
CA PRO A 197 -7.53 5.67 -15.78
C PRO A 197 -6.04 5.37 -15.55
N GLN A 198 -5.53 5.48 -14.33
CA GLN A 198 -4.15 5.11 -14.00
C GLN A 198 -3.93 3.62 -14.29
N THR A 199 -2.70 3.27 -14.61
CA THR A 199 -2.30 1.89 -14.93
C THR A 199 -1.48 1.21 -13.87
N SER A 200 -1.15 1.93 -12.79
CA SER A 200 -0.31 1.40 -11.73
C SER A 200 -0.61 2.03 -10.36
N MET A 201 -0.40 1.24 -9.32
CA MET A 201 -0.49 1.68 -7.92
C MET A 201 0.57 0.98 -7.07
N LEU A 202 1.25 1.76 -6.23
CA LEU A 202 2.21 1.28 -5.24
C LEU A 202 1.51 1.13 -3.89
N ALA A 203 1.58 -0.07 -3.31
CA ALA A 203 1.17 -0.35 -1.94
C ALA A 203 2.41 -0.46 -1.06
N VAL A 204 2.43 0.21 0.09
CA VAL A 204 3.55 0.16 1.05
C VAL A 204 3.06 -0.21 2.44
N GLY A 205 3.76 -1.15 3.05
CA GLY A 205 3.51 -1.64 4.40
C GLY A 205 4.30 -0.90 5.46
N SER A 206 4.26 -1.44 6.67
CA SER A 206 4.97 -0.92 7.83
C SER A 206 6.48 -1.13 7.70
N VAL A 207 7.26 -0.16 8.19
CA VAL A 207 8.71 -0.35 8.41
C VAL A 207 8.89 -1.05 9.74
N LYS A 208 9.46 -2.27 9.72
CA LYS A 208 9.63 -3.12 10.91
C LYS A 208 11.08 -3.60 11.07
N LYS A 209 11.52 -3.71 12.31
CA LYS A 209 12.78 -4.38 12.63
C LYS A 209 12.64 -5.88 12.32
N THR A 210 13.47 -6.35 11.40
CA THR A 210 13.43 -7.73 10.90
C THR A 210 14.85 -8.31 10.93
N PRO A 211 15.05 -9.56 11.39
CA PRO A 211 16.33 -10.22 11.23
C PRO A 211 16.59 -10.47 9.75
N VAL A 212 17.78 -10.06 9.29
CA VAL A 212 18.24 -10.24 7.91
C VAL A 212 19.56 -11.00 7.90
N VAL A 213 19.77 -11.81 6.87
CA VAL A 213 21.02 -12.54 6.66
C VAL A 213 21.93 -11.70 5.76
N GLY A 214 23.12 -11.40 6.25
CA GLY A 214 24.16 -10.71 5.47
C GLY A 214 24.82 -11.62 4.44
N VAL A 215 25.65 -11.03 3.57
CA VAL A 215 26.40 -11.75 2.51
C VAL A 215 27.41 -12.76 3.10
N ASP A 216 27.83 -12.52 4.32
CA ASP A 216 28.74 -13.35 5.12
C ASP A 216 28.04 -14.35 6.05
N ASP A 217 26.76 -14.61 5.80
CA ASP A 217 25.87 -15.44 6.63
C ASP A 217 25.67 -14.91 8.06
N SER A 218 26.11 -13.70 8.37
CA SER A 218 25.79 -13.06 9.66
C SER A 218 24.33 -12.67 9.77
N ILE A 219 23.76 -12.77 10.97
CA ILE A 219 22.40 -12.32 11.24
C ILE A 219 22.48 -10.94 11.89
N SER A 220 21.78 -9.97 11.28
CA SER A 220 21.66 -8.62 11.79
C SER A 220 20.18 -8.20 11.85
N VAL A 221 19.91 -7.05 12.49
CA VAL A 221 18.55 -6.48 12.54
C VAL A 221 18.53 -5.23 11.68
N SER A 222 17.63 -5.19 10.69
CA SER A 222 17.43 -4.04 9.81
C SER A 222 15.96 -3.60 9.82
N ASN A 223 15.71 -2.36 9.43
CA ASN A 223 14.36 -1.82 9.24
C ASN A 223 13.89 -2.19 7.83
N ILE A 224 13.01 -3.15 7.72
CA ILE A 224 12.49 -3.66 6.43
C ILE A 224 11.07 -3.14 6.19
N MET A 225 10.81 -2.71 4.96
CA MET A 225 9.52 -2.34 4.43
C MET A 225 9.17 -3.21 3.22
N HIS A 226 7.93 -3.69 3.15
CA HIS A 226 7.43 -4.33 1.94
C HIS A 226 6.75 -3.29 1.04
N ALA A 227 7.08 -3.34 -0.24
CA ALA A 227 6.41 -2.57 -1.28
C ALA A 227 5.85 -3.52 -2.35
N SER A 228 4.62 -3.28 -2.78
CA SER A 228 3.94 -4.07 -3.80
C SER A 228 3.44 -3.16 -4.91
N LEU A 229 3.79 -3.50 -6.14
CA LEU A 229 3.29 -2.85 -7.34
C LEU A 229 2.09 -3.63 -7.87
N SER A 230 0.96 -2.95 -8.06
CA SER A 230 -0.15 -3.43 -8.88
C SER A 230 -0.09 -2.70 -10.22
N ALA A 231 -0.06 -3.44 -11.34
CA ALA A 231 0.02 -2.82 -12.66
C ALA A 231 -0.91 -3.50 -13.67
N ASP A 232 -1.27 -2.74 -14.72
CA ASP A 232 -2.16 -3.16 -15.80
C ASP A 232 -1.39 -3.96 -16.85
N HIS A 233 -1.73 -5.25 -17.00
CA HIS A 233 -1.03 -6.14 -17.93
C HIS A 233 -1.26 -5.82 -19.42
N ARG A 234 -2.18 -4.90 -19.74
CA ARG A 234 -2.36 -4.36 -21.09
C ARG A 234 -1.31 -3.31 -21.46
N VAL A 235 -0.65 -2.72 -20.44
CA VAL A 235 0.31 -1.61 -20.57
C VAL A 235 1.74 -2.08 -20.34
N THR A 236 1.94 -2.90 -19.32
CA THR A 236 3.26 -3.40 -18.90
C THR A 236 3.20 -4.89 -18.60
N ASP A 237 4.36 -5.52 -18.53
CA ASP A 237 4.52 -6.93 -18.20
C ASP A 237 5.34 -7.15 -16.92
N GLY A 238 5.50 -8.41 -16.53
CA GLY A 238 6.24 -8.79 -15.34
C GLY A 238 7.70 -8.37 -15.34
N ALA A 239 8.38 -8.39 -16.50
CA ALA A 239 9.77 -7.99 -16.62
C ALA A 239 9.95 -6.48 -16.42
N ALA A 240 9.11 -5.67 -17.09
CA ALA A 240 9.08 -4.23 -16.90
C ALA A 240 8.74 -3.86 -15.44
N GLY A 241 7.76 -4.52 -14.84
CA GLY A 241 7.40 -4.33 -13.43
C GLY A 241 8.51 -4.70 -12.46
N ALA A 242 9.27 -5.78 -12.74
CA ALA A 242 10.43 -6.16 -11.93
C ALA A 242 11.54 -5.10 -11.97
N LEU A 243 11.82 -4.54 -13.13
CA LEU A 243 12.78 -3.44 -13.28
C LEU A 243 12.31 -2.17 -12.56
N PHE A 244 11.03 -1.83 -12.65
CA PHE A 244 10.44 -0.69 -11.95
C PHE A 244 10.59 -0.83 -10.42
N ILE A 245 10.18 -1.97 -9.86
CA ILE A 245 10.22 -2.16 -8.41
C ILE A 245 11.64 -2.30 -7.87
N ALA A 246 12.56 -2.84 -8.68
CA ALA A 246 13.99 -2.89 -8.36
C ALA A 246 14.61 -1.48 -8.31
N GLU A 247 14.23 -0.59 -9.23
CA GLU A 247 14.68 0.80 -9.21
C GLU A 247 14.13 1.57 -8.02
N LEU A 248 12.83 1.38 -7.70
CA LEU A 248 12.22 1.96 -6.50
C LEU A 248 12.98 1.53 -5.23
N LYS A 249 13.28 0.23 -5.13
CA LYS A 249 14.10 -0.33 -4.05
C LYS A 249 15.47 0.33 -4.00
N ASN A 250 16.15 0.41 -5.13
CA ASN A 250 17.49 1.03 -5.20
C ASN A 250 17.45 2.50 -4.76
N ASN A 251 16.44 3.27 -5.16
CA ASN A 251 16.29 4.67 -4.77
C ASN A 251 16.09 4.84 -3.26
N LEU A 252 15.36 3.92 -2.61
CA LEU A 252 15.12 3.96 -1.16
C LEU A 252 16.30 3.40 -0.34
N GLU A 253 17.02 2.40 -0.86
CA GLU A 253 18.20 1.83 -0.22
C GLU A 253 19.47 2.70 -0.42
N ASN A 254 19.46 3.57 -1.44
CA ASN A 254 20.54 4.52 -1.75
C ASN A 254 19.96 5.94 -1.95
N PRO A 255 19.39 6.56 -0.90
CA PRO A 255 18.54 7.73 -1.01
C PRO A 255 19.26 9.05 -1.28
N VAL A 256 20.58 9.06 -1.52
CA VAL A 256 21.35 10.29 -1.83
C VAL A 256 20.77 11.00 -3.05
N ASN A 257 20.37 10.26 -4.08
CA ASN A 257 19.78 10.80 -5.30
C ASN A 257 18.37 11.41 -5.10
N LEU A 258 17.75 11.19 -3.95
CA LEU A 258 16.44 11.75 -3.64
C LEU A 258 16.53 13.18 -3.07
N ILE A 259 17.73 13.63 -2.70
CA ILE A 259 17.97 14.89 -2.00
C ILE A 259 18.85 15.86 -2.80
N ILE A 260 19.42 15.40 -3.90
CA ILE A 260 20.13 16.21 -4.90
C ILE A 260 19.11 16.61 -5.99
#